data_e08e79a84ffbb2bb4f36df0d1378f3f7
#
_entry.id   e08e79a84ffbb2bb4f36df0d1378f3f7
#
_cell.length_a   1.000
_cell.length_b   1.000
_cell.length_c   1.000
_cell.angle_alpha   90.00
_cell.angle_beta   90.00
_cell.angle_gamma   90.00
#
_symmetry.space_group_name_H-M   'P 1'
#
loop_
_entity.id
_entity.type
_entity.pdbx_description
1 polymer ?
#
loop_
_entity_poly.entity_id
_entity_poly.type
_entity_poly.pdbx_seq_one_letter_code
_entity_poly.pdbx_strand_id
1 'polypeptide(L)'
;PVFYPGYITGLNTLNMNVKQDGHTTHRLVLIEYEHPLDKGNGYLLSHLAGYVEYLLYHEQAPASRQSDALHKILITVLSDRTADYLDISQRLSALGWSTQHDYLCLIFQITYLDQKKITTRAICNYLDKQFPYSCSFLFKEEIVAYFNLSRLEMDADTVAGKLTYFIRDSFLKAGYSRPMKGHMNLRRQYIQASTALDVGSRKKPYLWIHHFNNVALTYILEQSTRRLPGYMLCHEKLLDLQRMDREQNTEYILTLRTYLEENLNATQAASLLFIHRSTFLYRL
;
A
#
# COMPACT_ATOMS: atom_id res chain seq x y z
N PRO A 1 -12.92 -25.61 -23.65
CA PRO A 1 -12.15 -25.99 -22.44
C PRO A 1 -10.91 -26.82 -22.82
N VAL A 2 -9.84 -26.65 -22.03
CA VAL A 2 -8.59 -27.43 -22.22
C VAL A 2 -8.35 -28.23 -20.94
N PHE A 3 -8.10 -29.51 -21.11
CA PHE A 3 -7.81 -30.44 -20.01
C PHE A 3 -6.32 -30.45 -19.69
N TYR A 4 -5.97 -30.34 -18.42
CA TYR A 4 -4.60 -30.40 -17.92
C TYR A 4 -4.50 -31.45 -16.81
N PRO A 5 -3.81 -32.57 -17.03
CA PRO A 5 -3.63 -33.60 -16.02
C PRO A 5 -2.63 -33.15 -14.96
N GLY A 6 -2.98 -33.34 -13.68
CA GLY A 6 -2.09 -33.07 -12.55
C GLY A 6 -1.66 -31.62 -12.35
N TYR A 7 -2.38 -30.65 -12.92
CA TYR A 7 -1.97 -29.24 -12.97
C TYR A 7 -1.97 -28.52 -11.62
N ILE A 8 -2.96 -28.81 -10.76
CA ILE A 8 -3.04 -28.21 -9.41
C ILE A 8 -2.89 -29.32 -8.37
N THR A 9 -1.83 -29.29 -7.60
CA THR A 9 -1.54 -30.25 -6.50
C THR A 9 -1.71 -31.74 -6.92
N GLY A 10 -1.39 -32.05 -8.18
CA GLY A 10 -1.55 -33.40 -8.73
C GLY A 10 -2.97 -33.76 -9.22
N LEU A 11 -3.92 -32.83 -9.07
CA LEU A 11 -5.30 -33.04 -9.52
C LEU A 11 -5.49 -32.65 -10.99
N ASN A 12 -6.38 -33.35 -11.67
CA ASN A 12 -6.76 -33.03 -13.06
C ASN A 12 -7.62 -31.75 -13.06
N THR A 13 -7.45 -30.92 -14.08
CA THR A 13 -8.21 -29.68 -14.21
C THR A 13 -8.74 -29.52 -15.64
N LEU A 14 -9.91 -28.90 -15.73
CA LEU A 14 -10.50 -28.42 -16.97
C LEU A 14 -10.52 -26.90 -16.95
N ASN A 15 -9.82 -26.28 -17.89
CA ASN A 15 -9.60 -24.82 -17.92
C ASN A 15 -10.33 -24.19 -19.11
N MET A 16 -10.92 -23.02 -18.90
CA MET A 16 -11.50 -22.22 -19.95
C MET A 16 -11.20 -20.73 -19.75
N ASN A 17 -10.69 -20.10 -20.81
CA ASN A 17 -10.43 -18.66 -20.79
C ASN A 17 -11.75 -17.90 -21.01
N VAL A 18 -11.94 -16.86 -20.24
CA VAL A 18 -13.00 -15.87 -20.36
C VAL A 18 -12.42 -14.66 -21.07
N LYS A 19 -13.09 -14.20 -22.11
CA LYS A 19 -12.62 -13.08 -22.94
C LYS A 19 -13.46 -11.83 -22.69
N GLN A 20 -12.81 -10.68 -22.75
CA GLN A 20 -13.43 -9.38 -22.74
C GLN A 20 -12.78 -8.51 -23.82
N ASP A 21 -13.58 -7.96 -24.74
CA ASP A 21 -13.10 -7.19 -25.91
C ASP A 21 -12.04 -7.96 -26.74
N GLY A 22 -12.24 -9.28 -26.90
CA GLY A 22 -11.34 -10.14 -27.64
C GLY A 22 -10.06 -10.58 -26.90
N HIS A 23 -9.78 -10.04 -25.71
CA HIS A 23 -8.62 -10.39 -24.90
C HIS A 23 -9.00 -11.31 -23.74
N THR A 24 -8.16 -12.28 -23.44
CA THR A 24 -8.34 -13.14 -22.26
C THR A 24 -8.11 -12.32 -20.99
N THR A 25 -9.13 -12.19 -20.17
CA THR A 25 -9.08 -11.42 -18.92
C THR A 25 -9.17 -12.29 -17.67
N HIS A 26 -9.87 -13.44 -17.79
CA HIS A 26 -10.08 -14.36 -16.68
C HIS A 26 -9.92 -15.80 -17.17
N ARG A 27 -9.77 -16.72 -16.24
CA ARG A 27 -9.76 -18.16 -16.51
C ARG A 27 -10.62 -18.86 -15.46
N LEU A 28 -11.57 -19.65 -15.95
CA LEU A 28 -12.32 -20.58 -15.11
C LEU A 28 -11.56 -21.91 -15.05
N VAL A 29 -11.43 -22.44 -13.85
CA VAL A 29 -10.75 -23.72 -13.61
C VAL A 29 -11.69 -24.63 -12.84
N LEU A 30 -12.01 -25.76 -13.40
CA LEU A 30 -12.74 -26.84 -12.73
C LEU A 30 -11.72 -27.89 -12.31
N ILE A 31 -11.70 -28.23 -11.04
CA ILE A 31 -10.73 -29.16 -10.45
C ILE A 31 -11.44 -30.48 -10.16
N GLU A 32 -10.83 -31.59 -10.56
CA GLU A 32 -11.26 -32.93 -10.19
C GLU A 32 -10.94 -33.18 -8.71
N TYR A 33 -11.95 -33.45 -7.90
CA TYR A 33 -11.78 -33.70 -6.48
C TYR A 33 -12.36 -35.05 -6.05
N GLU A 34 -13.67 -35.24 -6.05
CA GLU A 34 -14.33 -36.48 -5.64
C GLU A 34 -14.82 -37.33 -6.84
N HIS A 35 -15.10 -36.68 -7.96
CA HIS A 35 -15.59 -37.33 -9.18
C HIS A 35 -14.73 -36.95 -10.36
N PRO A 36 -14.48 -37.93 -11.31
CA PRO A 36 -13.71 -37.69 -12.50
C PRO A 36 -14.39 -36.67 -13.41
N LEU A 37 -13.59 -35.84 -14.07
CA LEU A 37 -14.08 -34.86 -15.05
C LEU A 37 -14.58 -35.59 -16.31
N ASP A 38 -15.78 -35.26 -16.74
CA ASP A 38 -16.43 -35.82 -17.92
C ASP A 38 -16.73 -34.74 -18.99
N LYS A 39 -17.34 -35.17 -20.11
CA LYS A 39 -17.76 -34.28 -21.19
C LYS A 39 -18.83 -33.27 -20.74
N GLY A 40 -19.71 -33.64 -19.80
CA GLY A 40 -20.72 -32.77 -19.24
C GLY A 40 -20.11 -31.58 -18.50
N ASN A 41 -19.01 -31.81 -17.78
CA ASN A 41 -18.26 -30.76 -17.10
C ASN A 41 -17.68 -29.74 -18.12
N GLY A 42 -17.29 -30.17 -19.30
CA GLY A 42 -16.85 -29.27 -20.36
C GLY A 42 -17.96 -28.35 -20.87
N TYR A 43 -19.17 -28.88 -21.04
CA TYR A 43 -20.34 -28.05 -21.41
C TYR A 43 -20.71 -27.09 -20.31
N LEU A 44 -20.74 -27.54 -19.06
CA LEU A 44 -21.03 -26.69 -17.91
C LEU A 44 -20.04 -25.53 -17.82
N LEU A 45 -18.74 -25.82 -17.94
CA LEU A 45 -17.68 -24.79 -17.90
C LEU A 45 -17.81 -23.79 -19.05
N SER A 46 -18.22 -24.25 -20.26
CA SER A 46 -18.47 -23.38 -21.40
C SER A 46 -19.67 -22.46 -21.17
N HIS A 47 -20.76 -22.95 -20.61
CA HIS A 47 -21.92 -22.12 -20.26
C HIS A 47 -21.61 -21.11 -19.18
N LEU A 48 -20.88 -21.53 -18.13
CA LEU A 48 -20.42 -20.61 -17.06
C LEU A 48 -19.50 -19.52 -17.62
N ALA A 49 -18.57 -19.86 -18.52
CA ALA A 49 -17.72 -18.89 -19.17
C ALA A 49 -18.52 -17.85 -19.95
N GLY A 50 -19.47 -18.28 -20.78
CA GLY A 50 -20.36 -17.38 -21.53
C GLY A 50 -21.21 -16.49 -20.60
N TYR A 51 -21.69 -17.01 -19.46
CA TYR A 51 -22.40 -16.21 -18.48
C TYR A 51 -21.50 -15.18 -17.79
N VAL A 52 -20.28 -15.55 -17.44
CA VAL A 52 -19.29 -14.62 -16.88
C VAL A 52 -18.92 -13.55 -17.91
N GLU A 53 -18.71 -13.90 -19.20
CA GLU A 53 -18.49 -12.93 -20.27
C GLU A 53 -19.66 -11.95 -20.40
N TYR A 54 -20.89 -12.45 -20.36
CA TYR A 54 -22.10 -11.61 -20.37
C TYR A 54 -22.14 -10.65 -19.18
N LEU A 55 -21.86 -11.11 -17.96
CA LEU A 55 -21.83 -10.27 -16.76
C LEU A 55 -20.73 -9.19 -16.87
N LEU A 56 -19.53 -9.58 -17.31
CA LEU A 56 -18.41 -8.65 -17.49
C LEU A 56 -18.71 -7.59 -18.56
N TYR A 57 -19.45 -7.95 -19.62
CA TYR A 57 -19.89 -7.00 -20.64
C TYR A 57 -20.92 -6.01 -20.09
N HIS A 58 -21.89 -6.48 -19.31
CA HIS A 58 -22.94 -5.63 -18.75
C HIS A 58 -22.52 -4.83 -17.51
N GLU A 59 -21.48 -5.26 -16.77
CA GLU A 59 -20.88 -4.45 -15.69
C GLU A 59 -20.15 -3.20 -16.21
N GLN A 60 -19.90 -3.07 -17.50
CA GLN A 60 -19.32 -1.87 -18.15
C GLN A 60 -20.32 -0.75 -18.44
N ALA A 61 -21.54 -0.78 -17.90
CA ALA A 61 -22.53 0.30 -18.04
C ALA A 61 -22.08 1.59 -17.31
N PRO A 62 -22.70 2.75 -17.49
CA PRO A 62 -22.17 4.13 -17.49
C PRO A 62 -21.21 4.55 -16.37
N ALA A 63 -21.06 3.78 -15.29
CA ALA A 63 -20.05 4.02 -14.26
C ALA A 63 -18.60 3.98 -14.82
N SER A 64 -18.35 3.23 -15.91
CA SER A 64 -17.00 3.08 -16.47
C SER A 64 -16.49 4.36 -17.13
N ARG A 65 -17.34 5.15 -17.78
CA ARG A 65 -16.91 6.41 -18.46
C ARG A 65 -16.44 7.47 -17.48
N GLN A 66 -17.09 7.57 -16.32
CA GLN A 66 -16.72 8.53 -15.27
C GLN A 66 -15.44 8.08 -14.57
N SER A 67 -15.28 6.79 -14.34
CA SER A 67 -14.04 6.18 -13.82
C SER A 67 -12.87 6.40 -14.77
N ASP A 68 -13.06 6.16 -16.09
CA ASP A 68 -12.00 6.36 -17.09
C ASP A 68 -11.56 7.82 -17.20
N ALA A 69 -12.50 8.77 -17.09
CA ALA A 69 -12.18 10.19 -17.08
C ALA A 69 -11.36 10.56 -15.83
N LEU A 70 -11.77 10.06 -14.67
CA LEU A 70 -11.05 10.27 -13.41
C LEU A 70 -9.64 9.67 -13.45
N HIS A 71 -9.48 8.44 -13.94
CA HIS A 71 -8.18 7.79 -14.12
C HIS A 71 -7.24 8.66 -14.97
N LYS A 72 -7.70 9.15 -16.13
CA LYS A 72 -6.88 10.00 -17.01
C LYS A 72 -6.42 11.27 -16.31
N ILE A 73 -7.30 11.93 -15.57
CA ILE A 73 -6.95 13.15 -14.82
C ILE A 73 -5.93 12.82 -13.75
N LEU A 74 -6.14 11.76 -12.95
CA LEU A 74 -5.22 11.37 -11.88
C LEU A 74 -3.84 10.98 -12.43
N ILE A 75 -3.78 10.24 -13.53
CA ILE A 75 -2.52 9.92 -14.21
C ILE A 75 -1.81 11.21 -14.66
N THR A 76 -2.54 12.20 -15.20
CA THR A 76 -1.95 13.49 -15.58
C THR A 76 -1.39 14.21 -14.36
N VAL A 77 -2.14 14.28 -13.26
CA VAL A 77 -1.67 14.87 -11.97
C VAL A 77 -0.38 14.22 -11.49
N LEU A 78 -0.23 12.91 -11.66
CA LEU A 78 0.96 12.19 -11.23
C LEU A 78 2.15 12.31 -12.19
N SER A 79 1.89 12.41 -13.49
CA SER A 79 2.92 12.42 -14.54
C SER A 79 3.48 13.80 -14.80
N ASP A 80 2.61 14.81 -14.89
CA ASP A 80 2.97 16.16 -15.31
C ASP A 80 3.12 17.10 -14.10
N ARG A 81 4.32 17.71 -13.97
CA ARG A 81 4.62 18.71 -12.93
C ARG A 81 4.15 20.12 -13.32
N THR A 82 3.87 20.33 -14.59
CA THR A 82 3.54 21.64 -15.17
C THR A 82 2.06 21.74 -15.54
N ALA A 83 1.26 20.71 -15.24
CA ALA A 83 -0.16 20.68 -15.55
C ALA A 83 -0.91 21.90 -14.96
N ASP A 84 -1.81 22.47 -15.74
CA ASP A 84 -2.63 23.59 -15.29
C ASP A 84 -3.56 23.14 -14.14
N TYR A 85 -3.25 23.62 -12.96
CA TYR A 85 -3.99 23.28 -11.75
C TYR A 85 -5.44 23.76 -11.78
N LEU A 86 -5.77 24.85 -12.49
CA LEU A 86 -7.13 25.35 -12.59
C LEU A 86 -7.99 24.41 -13.44
N ASP A 87 -7.48 23.97 -14.60
CA ASP A 87 -8.16 23.00 -15.45
C ASP A 87 -8.38 21.67 -14.71
N ILE A 88 -7.33 21.15 -14.09
CA ILE A 88 -7.42 19.91 -13.30
C ILE A 88 -8.45 20.03 -12.17
N SER A 89 -8.43 21.15 -11.44
CA SER A 89 -9.37 21.40 -10.34
C SER A 89 -10.82 21.45 -10.82
N GLN A 90 -11.09 22.12 -11.93
CA GLN A 90 -12.43 22.18 -12.52
C GLN A 90 -12.92 20.81 -12.97
N ARG A 91 -12.07 20.05 -13.66
CA ARG A 91 -12.40 18.70 -14.16
C ARG A 91 -12.63 17.70 -13.01
N LEU A 92 -11.80 17.73 -11.95
CA LEU A 92 -12.00 16.92 -10.77
C LEU A 92 -13.30 17.29 -10.04
N SER A 93 -13.58 18.59 -9.92
CA SER A 93 -14.83 19.07 -9.29
C SER A 93 -16.07 18.63 -10.07
N ALA A 94 -16.02 18.64 -11.40
CA ALA A 94 -17.10 18.12 -12.25
C ALA A 94 -17.37 16.62 -12.07
N LEU A 95 -16.34 15.86 -11.63
CA LEU A 95 -16.44 14.44 -11.28
C LEU A 95 -16.77 14.20 -9.79
N GLY A 96 -17.10 15.25 -9.04
CA GLY A 96 -17.47 15.18 -7.63
C GLY A 96 -16.29 15.11 -6.67
N TRP A 97 -15.07 15.44 -7.12
CA TRP A 97 -13.87 15.55 -6.29
C TRP A 97 -13.63 17.01 -5.92
N SER A 98 -13.92 17.39 -4.68
CA SER A 98 -13.92 18.78 -4.21
C SER A 98 -12.61 19.14 -3.49
N THR A 99 -12.27 20.45 -3.54
CA THR A 99 -11.20 21.01 -2.69
C THR A 99 -11.50 20.94 -1.20
N GLN A 100 -12.75 20.69 -0.82
CA GLN A 100 -13.18 20.61 0.59
C GLN A 100 -13.18 19.20 1.15
N HIS A 101 -13.05 18.17 0.27
CA HIS A 101 -13.03 16.78 0.69
C HIS A 101 -11.65 16.37 1.21
N ASP A 102 -11.63 15.41 2.10
CA ASP A 102 -10.42 14.74 2.56
C ASP A 102 -10.13 13.52 1.70
N TYR A 103 -8.86 13.34 1.36
CA TYR A 103 -8.39 12.26 0.51
C TYR A 103 -7.30 11.45 1.19
N LEU A 104 -7.20 10.18 0.82
CA LEU A 104 -6.14 9.27 1.23
C LEU A 104 -5.60 8.56 -0.01
N CYS A 105 -4.29 8.45 -0.13
CA CYS A 105 -3.63 7.68 -1.19
C CYS A 105 -2.98 6.42 -0.61
N LEU A 106 -3.24 5.31 -1.25
CA LEU A 106 -2.55 4.04 -1.01
C LEU A 106 -1.83 3.60 -2.28
N ILE A 107 -0.67 2.99 -2.09
CA ILE A 107 0.07 2.32 -3.16
C ILE A 107 0.24 0.87 -2.75
N PHE A 108 -0.07 -0.04 -3.68
CA PHE A 108 0.07 -1.48 -3.47
C PHE A 108 1.14 -2.04 -4.39
N GLN A 109 1.98 -2.88 -3.84
CA GLN A 109 2.98 -3.66 -4.55
C GLN A 109 2.61 -5.14 -4.50
N ILE A 110 2.57 -5.78 -5.66
CA ILE A 110 2.34 -7.22 -5.78
C ILE A 110 3.66 -7.93 -5.52
N THR A 111 3.70 -8.80 -4.53
CA THR A 111 4.92 -9.49 -4.10
C THR A 111 5.24 -10.72 -4.96
N TYR A 112 4.24 -11.36 -5.58
CA TYR A 112 4.40 -12.55 -6.43
C TYR A 112 4.22 -12.24 -7.91
N LEU A 113 5.19 -12.68 -8.73
CA LEU A 113 5.42 -12.20 -10.11
C LEU A 113 4.56 -12.85 -11.20
N ASP A 114 3.93 -14.00 -10.99
CA ASP A 114 3.48 -14.85 -12.10
C ASP A 114 2.22 -14.39 -12.87
N GLN A 115 1.48 -13.38 -12.39
CA GLN A 115 0.25 -12.93 -13.07
C GLN A 115 -0.06 -11.44 -12.93
N LYS A 116 0.96 -10.57 -12.97
CA LYS A 116 0.82 -9.11 -12.68
C LYS A 116 -0.38 -8.43 -13.34
N LYS A 117 -0.66 -8.64 -14.63
CA LYS A 117 -1.72 -7.88 -15.34
C LYS A 117 -3.14 -8.29 -14.96
N ILE A 118 -3.41 -9.57 -14.80
CA ILE A 118 -4.75 -10.08 -14.43
C ILE A 118 -5.03 -9.71 -12.97
N THR A 119 -4.05 -9.91 -12.11
CA THR A 119 -4.14 -9.60 -10.68
C THR A 119 -4.33 -8.10 -10.44
N THR A 120 -3.60 -7.22 -11.17
CA THR A 120 -3.73 -5.77 -11.05
C THR A 120 -5.15 -5.29 -11.32
N ARG A 121 -5.76 -5.74 -12.43
CA ARG A 121 -7.14 -5.34 -12.78
C ARG A 121 -8.16 -5.86 -11.77
N ALA A 122 -7.99 -7.08 -11.29
CA ALA A 122 -8.86 -7.65 -10.26
C ALA A 122 -8.78 -6.88 -8.95
N ILE A 123 -7.58 -6.46 -8.53
CA ILE A 123 -7.38 -5.64 -7.35
C ILE A 123 -8.04 -4.27 -7.51
N CYS A 124 -7.83 -3.57 -8.62
CA CYS A 124 -8.48 -2.28 -8.89
C CYS A 124 -10.00 -2.41 -8.84
N ASN A 125 -10.57 -3.40 -9.54
CA ASN A 125 -12.01 -3.65 -9.54
C ASN A 125 -12.55 -3.96 -8.13
N TYR A 126 -11.82 -4.74 -7.33
CA TYR A 126 -12.20 -5.02 -5.95
C TYR A 126 -12.24 -3.72 -5.12
N LEU A 127 -11.19 -2.90 -5.20
CA LEU A 127 -11.11 -1.64 -4.46
C LEU A 127 -12.24 -0.68 -4.83
N ASP A 128 -12.49 -0.50 -6.14
CA ASP A 128 -13.52 0.42 -6.64
C ASP A 128 -14.94 -0.07 -6.31
N LYS A 129 -15.18 -1.39 -6.27
CA LYS A 129 -16.45 -1.96 -5.80
C LYS A 129 -16.65 -1.82 -4.29
N GLN A 130 -15.60 -2.09 -3.51
CA GLN A 130 -15.65 -2.03 -2.06
C GLN A 130 -15.76 -0.59 -1.53
N PHE A 131 -15.22 0.37 -2.28
CA PHE A 131 -15.19 1.79 -1.92
C PHE A 131 -15.72 2.64 -3.09
N PRO A 132 -17.02 2.93 -3.15
CA PRO A 132 -17.66 3.56 -4.32
C PRO A 132 -17.09 4.94 -4.71
N TYR A 133 -16.38 5.60 -3.80
CA TYR A 133 -15.75 6.92 -4.04
C TYR A 133 -14.23 6.82 -4.00
N SER A 134 -13.70 5.67 -4.40
CA SER A 134 -12.29 5.47 -4.68
C SER A 134 -12.01 5.49 -6.18
N CYS A 135 -10.75 5.55 -6.51
CA CYS A 135 -10.28 5.42 -7.88
C CYS A 135 -8.94 4.70 -7.87
N SER A 136 -8.91 3.50 -8.42
CA SER A 136 -7.75 2.63 -8.41
C SER A 136 -7.24 2.37 -9.83
N PHE A 137 -5.95 2.50 -10.04
CA PHE A 137 -5.33 2.33 -11.36
C PHE A 137 -3.87 1.90 -11.27
N LEU A 138 -3.36 1.38 -12.38
CA LEU A 138 -1.93 1.05 -12.53
C LEU A 138 -1.15 2.30 -12.93
N PHE A 139 -0.12 2.62 -12.16
CA PHE A 139 0.83 3.69 -12.47
C PHE A 139 2.25 3.24 -12.15
N LYS A 140 3.17 3.30 -13.13
CA LYS A 140 4.58 2.87 -12.98
C LYS A 140 4.75 1.49 -12.32
N GLU A 141 3.97 0.51 -12.75
CA GLU A 141 3.96 -0.86 -12.23
C GLU A 141 3.43 -1.04 -10.79
N GLU A 142 2.95 0.03 -10.14
CA GLU A 142 2.29 0.01 -8.84
C GLU A 142 0.80 0.24 -8.99
N ILE A 143 0.00 -0.35 -8.13
CA ILE A 143 -1.43 -0.04 -8.05
C ILE A 143 -1.57 1.17 -7.13
N VAL A 144 -2.08 2.26 -7.67
CA VAL A 144 -2.39 3.49 -6.92
C VAL A 144 -3.89 3.55 -6.69
N ALA A 145 -4.30 3.75 -5.46
CA ALA A 145 -5.70 3.94 -5.08
C ALA A 145 -5.88 5.23 -4.29
N TYR A 146 -6.79 6.06 -4.76
CA TYR A 146 -7.24 7.25 -4.03
C TYR A 146 -8.63 7.03 -3.47
N PHE A 147 -8.80 7.39 -2.21
CA PHE A 147 -10.06 7.30 -1.48
C PHE A 147 -10.54 8.71 -1.13
N ASN A 148 -11.75 9.06 -1.53
CA ASN A 148 -12.41 10.28 -1.10
C ASN A 148 -13.10 10.02 0.24
N LEU A 149 -12.39 10.26 1.33
CA LEU A 149 -12.83 9.95 2.69
C LEU A 149 -14.13 10.67 3.07
N SER A 150 -14.27 11.92 2.64
CA SER A 150 -15.47 12.72 2.93
C SER A 150 -16.72 12.14 2.29
N ARG A 151 -16.63 11.57 1.07
CA ARG A 151 -17.77 10.93 0.41
C ARG A 151 -18.02 9.50 0.87
N LEU A 152 -16.97 8.83 1.34
CA LEU A 152 -17.06 7.50 1.95
C LEU A 152 -17.61 7.57 3.38
N GLU A 153 -17.65 8.76 3.99
CA GLU A 153 -17.99 8.96 5.39
C GLU A 153 -17.15 8.07 6.32
N MET A 154 -15.86 7.93 5.98
CA MET A 154 -14.89 7.10 6.70
C MET A 154 -13.63 7.91 6.99
N ASP A 155 -12.98 7.60 8.10
CA ASP A 155 -11.63 8.05 8.38
C ASP A 155 -10.56 7.10 7.76
N ALA A 156 -9.31 7.53 7.81
CA ALA A 156 -8.20 6.76 7.26
C ALA A 156 -7.99 5.42 7.97
N ASP A 157 -8.25 5.37 9.28
CA ASP A 157 -8.06 4.17 10.10
C ASP A 157 -9.14 3.12 9.78
N THR A 158 -10.36 3.55 9.54
CA THR A 158 -11.45 2.66 9.08
C THR A 158 -11.15 2.06 7.71
N VAL A 159 -10.65 2.86 6.77
CA VAL A 159 -10.24 2.35 5.44
C VAL A 159 -9.09 1.36 5.61
N ALA A 160 -8.08 1.69 6.42
CA ALA A 160 -6.95 0.79 6.70
C ALA A 160 -7.41 -0.53 7.33
N GLY A 161 -8.30 -0.48 8.32
CA GLY A 161 -8.87 -1.65 8.98
C GLY A 161 -9.59 -2.59 8.00
N LYS A 162 -10.43 -2.03 7.12
CA LYS A 162 -11.16 -2.80 6.09
C LYS A 162 -10.22 -3.46 5.08
N LEU A 163 -9.09 -2.83 4.77
CA LEU A 163 -8.12 -3.34 3.78
C LEU A 163 -7.08 -4.30 4.37
N THR A 164 -6.92 -4.35 5.69
CA THR A 164 -5.86 -5.14 6.34
C THR A 164 -5.89 -6.61 5.93
N TYR A 165 -7.05 -7.26 6.00
CA TYR A 165 -7.19 -8.66 5.60
C TYR A 165 -6.99 -8.85 4.10
N PHE A 166 -7.56 -7.98 3.28
CA PHE A 166 -7.40 -8.03 1.83
C PHE A 166 -5.92 -7.93 1.42
N ILE A 167 -5.17 -7.00 2.00
CA ILE A 167 -3.75 -6.80 1.73
C ILE A 167 -2.95 -8.05 2.07
N ARG A 168 -3.18 -8.61 3.27
CA ARG A 168 -2.51 -9.82 3.75
C ARG A 168 -2.85 -11.03 2.88
N ASP A 169 -4.13 -11.28 2.66
CA ASP A 169 -4.61 -12.50 1.99
C ASP A 169 -4.32 -12.48 0.47
N SER A 170 -4.13 -11.28 -0.10
CA SER A 170 -3.67 -11.09 -1.49
C SER A 170 -2.15 -10.98 -1.62
N PHE A 171 -1.39 -11.18 -0.55
CA PHE A 171 0.07 -11.06 -0.53
C PHE A 171 0.58 -9.73 -1.09
N LEU A 172 -0.12 -8.64 -0.78
CA LEU A 172 0.25 -7.29 -1.17
C LEU A 172 1.08 -6.62 -0.07
N LYS A 173 1.92 -5.68 -0.47
CA LYS A 173 2.45 -4.65 0.45
C LYS A 173 1.80 -3.33 0.12
N ALA A 174 1.49 -2.54 1.14
CA ALA A 174 0.82 -1.27 0.98
C ALA A 174 1.55 -0.13 1.70
N GLY A 175 1.69 0.99 0.99
CA GLY A 175 2.13 2.26 1.54
C GLY A 175 0.98 3.24 1.65
N TYR A 176 0.85 3.91 2.79
CA TYR A 176 -0.22 4.84 3.11
C TYR A 176 0.31 6.26 3.23
N SER A 177 -0.34 7.20 2.55
CA SER A 177 -0.11 8.64 2.77
C SER A 177 -0.72 9.12 4.08
N ARG A 178 -0.53 10.40 4.39
CA ARG A 178 -1.40 11.13 5.33
C ARG A 178 -2.73 11.44 4.66
N PRO A 179 -3.86 11.41 5.38
CA PRO A 179 -5.08 12.03 4.90
C PRO A 179 -4.85 13.54 4.74
N MET A 180 -5.33 14.12 3.64
CA MET A 180 -5.17 15.55 3.36
C MET A 180 -6.42 16.10 2.71
N LYS A 181 -6.76 17.33 3.12
CA LYS A 181 -7.85 18.09 2.52
C LYS A 181 -7.45 18.66 1.15
N GLY A 182 -8.36 18.52 0.20
CA GLY A 182 -8.26 19.10 -1.13
C GLY A 182 -7.51 18.23 -2.14
N HIS A 183 -8.11 18.11 -3.32
CA HIS A 183 -7.57 17.34 -4.43
C HIS A 183 -6.26 17.91 -5.00
N MET A 184 -5.85 19.12 -4.61
CA MET A 184 -4.54 19.68 -4.96
C MET A 184 -3.38 18.95 -4.30
N ASN A 185 -3.65 18.17 -3.24
CA ASN A 185 -2.64 17.39 -2.52
C ASN A 185 -2.43 15.96 -3.05
N LEU A 186 -3.17 15.52 -4.07
CA LEU A 186 -3.14 14.15 -4.58
C LEU A 186 -1.72 13.69 -4.96
N ARG A 187 -0.95 14.53 -5.68
CA ARG A 187 0.43 14.22 -6.01
C ARG A 187 1.32 14.09 -4.76
N ARG A 188 1.15 14.99 -3.79
CA ARG A 188 1.88 14.93 -2.52
C ARG A 188 1.57 13.64 -1.76
N GLN A 189 0.31 13.23 -1.76
CA GLN A 189 -0.12 11.97 -1.14
C GLN A 189 0.48 10.76 -1.83
N TYR A 190 0.51 10.75 -3.18
CA TYR A 190 1.21 9.69 -3.94
C TYR A 190 2.68 9.57 -3.53
N ILE A 191 3.41 10.69 -3.48
CA ILE A 191 4.82 10.68 -3.08
C ILE A 191 4.99 10.15 -1.65
N GLN A 192 4.10 10.51 -0.73
CA GLN A 192 4.13 10.00 0.64
C GLN A 192 3.86 8.50 0.70
N ALA A 193 2.85 8.01 -0.01
CA ALA A 193 2.50 6.58 -0.03
C ALA A 193 3.62 5.74 -0.67
N SER A 194 4.21 6.21 -1.78
CA SER A 194 5.36 5.57 -2.42
C SER A 194 6.59 5.54 -1.51
N THR A 195 6.89 6.65 -0.82
CA THR A 195 7.97 6.70 0.17
C THR A 195 7.71 5.76 1.34
N ALA A 196 6.45 5.69 1.82
CA ALA A 196 6.08 4.79 2.90
C ALA A 196 6.32 3.33 2.52
N LEU A 197 5.93 2.96 1.30
CA LEU A 197 6.11 1.60 0.78
C LEU A 197 7.61 1.26 0.61
N ASP A 198 8.38 2.14 -0.04
CA ASP A 198 9.81 1.90 -0.30
C ASP A 198 10.62 1.80 1.01
N VAL A 199 10.58 2.84 1.84
CA VAL A 199 11.36 2.89 3.09
C VAL A 199 10.86 1.83 4.08
N GLY A 200 9.54 1.68 4.20
CA GLY A 200 8.93 0.72 5.11
C GLY A 200 9.27 -0.72 4.74
N SER A 201 9.17 -1.09 3.47
CA SER A 201 9.50 -2.45 2.99
C SER A 201 10.97 -2.79 3.16
N ARG A 202 11.88 -1.81 3.05
CA ARG A 202 13.32 -2.02 3.31
C ARG A 202 13.64 -2.16 4.78
N LYS A 203 13.02 -1.36 5.64
CA LYS A 203 13.32 -1.34 7.09
C LYS A 203 12.58 -2.40 7.89
N LYS A 204 11.35 -2.70 7.52
CA LYS A 204 10.48 -3.67 8.18
C LYS A 204 9.81 -4.58 7.13
N PRO A 205 10.57 -5.46 6.45
CA PRO A 205 10.09 -6.28 5.34
C PRO A 205 8.99 -7.28 5.73
N TYR A 206 8.85 -7.58 7.02
CA TYR A 206 7.85 -8.49 7.58
C TYR A 206 6.46 -7.83 7.74
N LEU A 207 6.36 -6.50 7.65
CA LEU A 207 5.08 -5.79 7.69
C LEU A 207 4.47 -5.71 6.28
N TRP A 208 3.15 -5.83 6.22
CA TRP A 208 2.36 -5.69 5.00
C TRP A 208 1.93 -4.24 4.73
N ILE A 209 1.84 -3.43 5.79
CA ILE A 209 1.32 -2.06 5.75
C ILE A 209 2.36 -1.11 6.33
N HIS A 210 2.64 -0.04 5.58
CA HIS A 210 3.59 0.99 5.94
C HIS A 210 2.94 2.38 5.88
N HIS A 211 2.83 3.06 7.01
CA HIS A 211 2.30 4.42 7.10
C HIS A 211 3.41 5.45 6.96
N PHE A 212 3.18 6.52 6.21
CA PHE A 212 4.18 7.57 5.98
C PHE A 212 4.68 8.19 7.28
N ASN A 213 3.79 8.41 8.26
CA ASN A 213 4.19 8.97 9.56
C ASN A 213 5.27 8.14 10.27
N ASN A 214 5.22 6.81 10.12
CA ASN A 214 6.15 5.90 10.79
C ASN A 214 7.53 5.84 10.11
N VAL A 215 7.64 6.31 8.87
CA VAL A 215 8.90 6.25 8.09
C VAL A 215 9.46 7.62 7.76
N ALA A 216 8.71 8.71 7.98
CA ALA A 216 9.10 10.05 7.59
C ALA A 216 10.45 10.48 8.16
N LEU A 217 10.67 10.27 9.46
CA LEU A 217 11.95 10.57 10.10
C LEU A 217 13.08 9.71 9.54
N THR A 218 12.85 8.41 9.36
CA THR A 218 13.82 7.50 8.76
C THR A 218 14.21 7.96 7.37
N TYR A 219 13.25 8.36 6.54
CA TYR A 219 13.50 8.91 5.22
C TYR A 219 14.38 10.16 5.28
N ILE A 220 14.07 11.12 6.16
CA ILE A 220 14.86 12.35 6.34
C ILE A 220 16.29 12.00 6.73
N LEU A 221 16.49 11.13 7.70
CA LEU A 221 17.81 10.71 8.15
C LEU A 221 18.59 9.99 7.03
N GLU A 222 17.96 9.11 6.27
CA GLU A 222 18.60 8.45 5.12
C GLU A 222 19.04 9.45 4.04
N GLN A 223 18.20 10.46 3.75
CA GLN A 223 18.58 11.49 2.78
C GLN A 223 19.74 12.36 3.29
N SER A 224 19.71 12.72 4.57
CA SER A 224 20.76 13.55 5.21
C SER A 224 22.11 12.82 5.24
N THR A 225 22.10 11.50 5.48
CA THR A 225 23.32 10.69 5.62
C THR A 225 23.89 10.17 4.31
N ARG A 226 23.26 10.44 3.17
CA ARG A 226 23.76 10.01 1.84
C ARG A 226 25.11 10.61 1.48
N ARG A 227 25.36 11.86 1.86
CA ARG A 227 26.61 12.59 1.56
C ARG A 227 27.52 12.73 2.77
N LEU A 228 26.92 12.85 3.96
CA LEU A 228 27.64 13.00 5.22
C LEU A 228 27.39 11.78 6.09
N PRO A 229 28.41 11.01 6.47
CA PRO A 229 28.28 9.93 7.44
C PRO A 229 27.60 10.41 8.72
N GLY A 230 26.85 9.54 9.37
CA GLY A 230 26.06 9.91 10.55
C GLY A 230 26.84 10.56 11.68
N TYR A 231 28.11 10.15 11.90
CA TYR A 231 28.98 10.76 12.91
C TYR A 231 29.27 12.25 12.64
N MET A 232 29.33 12.69 11.38
CA MET A 232 29.52 14.10 11.03
C MET A 232 28.28 14.98 11.31
N LEU A 233 27.13 14.36 11.52
CA LEU A 233 25.88 15.04 11.83
C LEU A 233 25.56 15.00 13.33
N CYS A 234 26.25 14.14 14.09
CA CYS A 234 26.08 14.04 15.52
C CYS A 234 26.80 15.21 16.24
N HIS A 235 26.25 15.61 17.37
CA HIS A 235 26.94 16.56 18.25
C HIS A 235 28.19 15.90 18.83
N GLU A 236 29.34 16.61 18.82
CA GLU A 236 30.63 16.09 19.27
C GLU A 236 30.58 15.45 20.67
N LYS A 237 29.84 16.05 21.62
CA LYS A 237 29.68 15.48 22.96
C LYS A 237 29.03 14.09 22.97
N LEU A 238 28.18 13.75 21.98
CA LEU A 238 27.63 12.40 21.87
C LEU A 238 28.70 11.41 21.39
N LEU A 239 29.58 11.84 20.52
CA LEU A 239 30.72 11.04 20.06
C LEU A 239 31.73 10.81 21.19
N ASP A 240 31.97 11.85 22.01
CA ASP A 240 32.81 11.74 23.20
C ASP A 240 32.21 10.77 24.20
N LEU A 241 30.89 10.87 24.47
CA LEU A 241 30.18 9.95 25.37
C LEU A 241 30.25 8.50 24.87
N GLN A 242 30.09 8.29 23.56
CA GLN A 242 30.24 6.96 22.95
C GLN A 242 31.66 6.41 23.09
N ARG A 243 32.66 7.27 23.00
CA ARG A 243 34.07 6.91 23.22
C ARG A 243 34.31 6.51 24.69
N MET A 244 33.81 7.32 25.64
CA MET A 244 33.89 7.00 27.08
C MET A 244 33.24 5.65 27.40
N ASP A 245 32.06 5.36 26.84
CA ASP A 245 31.39 4.07 27.04
C ASP A 245 32.28 2.90 26.58
N ARG A 246 32.99 3.04 25.47
CA ARG A 246 33.90 2.00 24.95
C ARG A 246 35.17 1.85 25.78
N GLU A 247 35.77 2.94 26.23
CA GLU A 247 37.06 2.94 26.95
C GLU A 247 36.87 2.54 28.40
N GLN A 248 35.76 2.93 29.03
CA GLN A 248 35.50 2.72 30.46
C GLN A 248 34.47 1.63 30.74
N ASN A 249 33.95 0.98 29.70
CA ASN A 249 32.90 -0.02 29.78
C ASN A 249 31.68 0.49 30.58
N THR A 250 31.26 1.73 30.25
CA THR A 250 30.09 2.39 30.83
C THR A 250 28.89 2.33 29.87
N GLU A 251 27.73 2.77 30.30
CA GLU A 251 26.46 2.71 29.55
C GLU A 251 25.78 4.09 29.53
N TYR A 252 26.53 5.15 29.36
CA TYR A 252 26.00 6.53 29.38
C TYR A 252 25.07 6.79 28.18
N ILE A 253 25.43 6.30 26.98
CA ILE A 253 24.57 6.43 25.78
C ILE A 253 23.26 5.68 26.01
N LEU A 254 23.29 4.46 26.55
CA LEU A 254 22.08 3.70 26.88
C LEU A 254 21.22 4.44 27.91
N THR A 255 21.85 4.99 28.93
CA THR A 255 21.18 5.77 29.98
C THR A 255 20.48 7.01 29.42
N LEU A 256 21.18 7.80 28.59
CA LEU A 256 20.63 8.98 27.91
C LEU A 256 19.48 8.60 26.97
N ARG A 257 19.65 7.54 26.18
CA ARG A 257 18.63 7.04 25.25
C ARG A 257 17.35 6.66 25.99
N THR A 258 17.47 5.81 27.03
CA THR A 258 16.31 5.39 27.83
C THR A 258 15.61 6.58 28.48
N TYR A 259 16.36 7.58 28.93
CA TYR A 259 15.80 8.81 29.49
C TYR A 259 14.95 9.58 28.49
N LEU A 260 15.42 9.70 27.26
CA LEU A 260 14.70 10.38 26.19
C LEU A 260 13.47 9.58 25.75
N GLU A 261 13.58 8.25 25.64
CA GLU A 261 12.48 7.35 25.26
C GLU A 261 11.35 7.37 26.31
N GLU A 262 11.70 7.53 27.59
CA GLU A 262 10.74 7.65 28.71
C GLU A 262 10.30 9.10 28.99
N ASN A 263 10.36 9.95 27.99
CA ASN A 263 9.91 11.36 28.08
C ASN A 263 10.53 12.12 29.24
N LEU A 264 11.83 11.93 29.48
CA LEU A 264 12.59 12.58 30.55
C LEU A 264 12.17 12.13 31.97
N ASN A 265 11.54 10.99 32.10
CA ASN A 265 11.16 10.40 33.39
C ASN A 265 12.30 9.55 33.96
N ALA A 266 13.11 10.17 34.83
CA ALA A 266 14.27 9.52 35.45
C ALA A 266 13.90 8.29 36.30
N THR A 267 12.73 8.26 36.93
CA THR A 267 12.30 7.14 37.76
C THR A 267 11.97 5.91 36.91
N GLN A 268 11.23 6.12 35.86
CA GLN A 268 10.84 5.06 34.93
C GLN A 268 12.05 4.53 34.14
N ALA A 269 12.91 5.44 33.65
CA ALA A 269 14.14 5.08 32.96
C ALA A 269 15.11 4.27 33.86
N ALA A 270 15.27 4.65 35.12
CA ALA A 270 16.07 3.89 36.08
C ALA A 270 15.52 2.47 36.31
N SER A 271 14.19 2.34 36.42
CA SER A 271 13.53 1.04 36.57
C SER A 271 13.76 0.14 35.35
N LEU A 272 13.67 0.67 34.13
CA LEU A 272 13.92 -0.09 32.89
C LEU A 272 15.37 -0.53 32.75
N LEU A 273 16.32 0.25 33.27
CA LEU A 273 17.73 -0.09 33.26
C LEU A 273 18.15 -0.97 34.48
N PHE A 274 17.19 -1.32 35.34
CA PHE A 274 17.43 -2.10 36.57
C PHE A 274 18.49 -1.48 37.47
N ILE A 275 18.54 -0.12 37.55
CA ILE A 275 19.46 0.59 38.43
C ILE A 275 18.69 1.48 39.40
N HIS A 276 19.33 1.82 40.54
CA HIS A 276 18.73 2.77 41.48
C HIS A 276 18.66 4.18 40.88
N ARG A 277 17.60 4.92 41.22
CA ARG A 277 17.40 6.29 40.71
C ARG A 277 18.58 7.23 40.98
N SER A 278 19.27 7.11 42.11
CA SER A 278 20.46 7.90 42.39
C SER A 278 21.61 7.57 41.44
N THR A 279 21.83 6.30 41.11
CA THR A 279 22.82 5.86 40.12
C THR A 279 22.48 6.38 38.74
N PHE A 280 21.19 6.37 38.38
CA PHE A 280 20.70 6.92 37.11
C PHE A 280 21.00 8.42 37.01
N LEU A 281 20.66 9.22 38.05
CA LEU A 281 20.93 10.64 38.09
C LEU A 281 22.42 10.98 38.06
N TYR A 282 23.26 10.11 38.62
CA TYR A 282 24.72 10.28 38.56
C TYR A 282 25.26 10.04 37.13
N ARG A 283 24.63 9.12 36.38
CA ARG A 283 25.02 8.84 35.00
C ARG A 283 24.54 9.89 33.99
N LEU A 284 23.53 10.72 34.35
CA LEU A 284 22.93 11.75 33.52
C LEU A 284 23.63 13.09 33.66
#